data_33ec914f1ca860163872d79ab0703625
#
_entry.id   33ec914f1ca860163872d79ab0703625
#
_cell.length_a   1.000
_cell.length_b   1.000
_cell.length_c   1.000
_cell.angle_alpha   90.00
_cell.angle_beta   90.00
_cell.angle_gamma   90.00
#
_symmetry.space_group_name_H-M   'P 1'
#
loop_
_entity.id
_entity.type
_entity.pdbx_description
1 polymer ?
#
loop_
_entity_poly.entity_id
_entity_poly.type
_entity_poly.pdbx_seq_one_letter_code
_entity_poly.pdbx_strand_id
1 'polypeptide(L)'
;GRAQPAAVPPTLNWELWQGPRPRKPFRTNLVHYNWHWYWEYGTGEITNNALHELDVSRMMMGVGYPEKVTAQGSRQFFRDDDWEMYDTLDLVLHYPGGRTITWNGHSCNAMRRFGRDRGVLLLGTAGSAIVDRNGYE
;
A
#
# COMPACT_ATOMS: atom_id res chain seq x y z
N GLY A 1 4.19 -3.50 15.65
CA GLY A 1 4.35 -3.81 17.08
C GLY A 1 3.23 -3.23 17.94
N ARG A 2 3.21 -3.59 19.23
CA ARG A 2 2.24 -3.06 20.21
C ARG A 2 2.67 -1.71 20.75
N ALA A 3 1.74 -0.78 20.82
CA ALA A 3 1.98 0.53 21.37
C ALA A 3 2.18 0.49 22.88
N GLN A 4 2.99 1.42 23.35
CA GLN A 4 3.08 1.73 24.77
C GLN A 4 2.62 3.18 24.98
N PRO A 5 1.85 3.45 26.06
CA PRO A 5 1.60 4.81 26.50
C PRO A 5 2.95 5.51 26.77
N ALA A 6 3.10 6.74 26.29
CA ALA A 6 4.32 7.50 26.49
C ALA A 6 4.00 9.01 26.53
N ALA A 7 4.92 9.77 27.10
CA ALA A 7 4.88 11.21 26.97
C ALA A 7 5.08 11.63 25.50
N VAL A 8 4.41 12.70 25.10
CA VAL A 8 4.61 13.28 23.76
C VAL A 8 6.05 13.78 23.64
N PRO A 9 6.79 13.40 22.59
CA PRO A 9 8.13 13.94 22.37
C PRO A 9 8.11 15.47 22.28
N PRO A 10 9.07 16.19 22.86
CA PRO A 10 9.07 17.67 22.89
C PRO A 10 9.15 18.29 21.50
N THR A 11 9.60 17.54 20.50
CA THR A 11 9.66 17.98 19.10
C THR A 11 8.39 17.74 18.31
N LEU A 12 7.37 17.12 18.91
CA LEU A 12 6.11 16.78 18.26
C LEU A 12 4.96 17.61 18.85
N ASN A 13 4.30 18.41 18.03
CA ASN A 13 3.02 18.99 18.40
C ASN A 13 1.92 17.95 18.13
N TRP A 14 1.64 17.13 19.15
CA TRP A 14 0.66 16.05 19.06
C TRP A 14 -0.77 16.54 18.79
N GLU A 15 -1.14 17.68 19.34
CA GLU A 15 -2.44 18.31 19.13
C GLU A 15 -2.65 18.65 17.64
N LEU A 16 -1.67 19.31 17.05
CA LEU A 16 -1.71 19.67 15.63
C LEU A 16 -1.62 18.45 14.72
N TRP A 17 -0.77 17.48 15.08
CA TRP A 17 -0.56 16.27 14.27
C TRP A 17 -1.85 15.46 14.08
N GLN A 18 -2.70 15.38 15.09
CA GLN A 18 -3.96 14.62 14.99
C GLN A 18 -4.96 15.24 13.99
N GLY A 19 -4.75 16.49 13.58
CA GLY A 19 -5.65 17.17 12.63
C GLY A 19 -7.08 17.33 13.19
N PRO A 20 -8.11 17.16 12.38
CA PRO A 20 -9.51 17.29 12.79
C PRO A 20 -10.08 16.06 13.53
N ARG A 21 -9.26 15.07 13.80
CA ARG A 21 -9.70 13.81 14.44
C ARG A 21 -9.99 13.99 15.93
N PRO A 22 -10.80 13.12 16.53
CA PRO A 22 -10.98 13.08 17.99
C PRO A 22 -9.64 12.92 18.70
N ARG A 23 -9.45 13.67 19.78
CA ARG A 23 -8.18 13.66 20.51
C ARG A 23 -7.95 12.34 21.23
N LYS A 24 -6.76 11.79 21.04
CA LYS A 24 -6.32 10.53 21.67
C LYS A 24 -4.98 10.71 22.36
N PRO A 25 -4.73 9.94 23.43
CA PRO A 25 -3.41 9.91 24.05
C PRO A 25 -2.33 9.48 23.03
N PHE A 26 -1.14 10.02 23.19
CA PHE A 26 0.01 9.66 22.38
C PHE A 26 0.39 8.17 22.57
N ARG A 27 0.80 7.53 21.49
CA ARG A 27 1.24 6.13 21.46
C ARG A 27 2.53 6.02 20.64
N THR A 28 3.46 5.22 21.11
CA THR A 28 4.81 5.10 20.53
C THR A 28 4.88 4.52 19.12
N ASN A 29 3.87 3.79 18.69
CA ASN A 29 3.86 3.08 17.42
C ASN A 29 3.05 3.76 16.30
N LEU A 30 2.76 5.06 16.43
CA LEU A 30 1.92 5.79 15.47
C LEU A 30 2.73 6.73 14.58
N VAL A 31 3.57 7.56 15.18
CA VAL A 31 4.40 8.53 14.46
C VAL A 31 5.88 8.12 14.46
N HIS A 32 6.61 8.48 13.37
CA HIS A 32 6.16 9.35 12.26
C HIS A 32 5.68 8.57 11.04
N TYR A 33 5.90 7.27 10.93
CA TYR A 33 5.60 6.49 9.72
C TYR A 33 4.40 5.57 9.88
N ASN A 34 4.20 4.99 11.05
CA ASN A 34 3.27 3.87 11.24
C ASN A 34 1.79 4.24 11.22
N TRP A 35 1.47 5.52 11.13
CA TRP A 35 0.10 5.98 10.95
C TRP A 35 -0.59 5.38 9.72
N HIS A 36 0.15 4.96 8.71
CA HIS A 36 -0.35 4.29 7.52
C HIS A 36 -1.22 3.07 7.83
N TRP A 37 -0.96 2.40 8.94
CA TRP A 37 -1.55 1.12 9.31
C TRP A 37 -2.77 1.23 10.22
N TYR A 38 -3.28 2.44 10.44
CA TYR A 38 -4.47 2.71 11.26
C TYR A 38 -5.56 3.36 10.42
N TRP A 39 -6.81 2.82 10.50
CA TRP A 39 -7.98 3.34 9.76
C TRP A 39 -8.23 4.82 9.98
N GLU A 40 -7.86 5.32 11.15
CA GLU A 40 -8.09 6.70 11.51
C GLU A 40 -7.21 7.69 10.72
N TYR A 41 -6.03 7.27 10.31
CA TYR A 41 -5.03 8.14 9.70
C TYR A 41 -4.60 7.72 8.31
N GLY A 42 -4.68 6.45 7.99
CA GLY A 42 -4.19 5.88 6.75
C GLY A 42 -5.13 4.87 6.12
N THR A 43 -4.72 4.34 5.00
CA THR A 43 -5.43 3.29 4.25
C THR A 43 -4.50 2.13 3.89
N GLY A 44 -3.40 1.99 4.64
CA GLY A 44 -2.47 0.88 4.51
C GLY A 44 -1.69 0.87 3.20
N GLU A 45 -1.32 -0.30 2.79
CA GLU A 45 -0.44 -0.54 1.65
C GLU A 45 -1.05 -0.11 0.31
N ILE A 46 -2.37 -0.12 0.20
CA ILE A 46 -3.07 0.27 -1.03
C ILE A 46 -2.79 1.72 -1.45
N THR A 47 -2.67 2.63 -0.50
CA THR A 47 -2.33 4.03 -0.82
C THR A 47 -0.88 4.38 -0.53
N ASN A 48 -0.15 3.51 0.15
CA ASN A 48 1.27 3.71 0.38
C ASN A 48 2.11 3.26 -0.83
N ASN A 49 1.96 2.04 -1.28
CA ASN A 49 2.73 1.49 -2.40
C ASN A 49 1.92 1.23 -3.66
N ALA A 50 0.71 0.65 -3.56
CA ALA A 50 -0.08 0.33 -4.75
C ALA A 50 -0.35 1.55 -5.64
N LEU A 51 -0.54 2.71 -5.05
CA LEU A 51 -0.77 3.95 -5.78
C LEU A 51 0.28 4.20 -6.86
N HIS A 52 1.55 4.00 -6.54
CA HIS A 52 2.67 4.23 -7.47
C HIS A 52 2.68 3.22 -8.61
N GLU A 53 2.57 1.93 -8.29
CA GLU A 53 2.59 0.87 -9.31
C GLU A 53 1.34 0.89 -10.18
N LEU A 54 0.18 1.18 -9.61
CA LEU A 54 -1.08 1.29 -10.35
C LEU A 54 -1.08 2.50 -11.29
N ASP A 55 -0.50 3.62 -10.87
CA ASP A 55 -0.40 4.81 -11.72
C ASP A 55 0.50 4.55 -12.93
N VAL A 56 1.69 4.00 -12.71
CA VAL A 56 2.59 3.58 -13.79
C VAL A 56 1.92 2.57 -14.71
N SER A 57 1.26 1.55 -14.16
CA SER A 57 0.56 0.53 -14.95
C SER A 57 -0.52 1.15 -15.84
N ARG A 58 -1.35 2.03 -15.28
CA ARG A 58 -2.41 2.73 -16.02
C ARG A 58 -1.86 3.62 -17.12
N MET A 59 -0.80 4.36 -16.83
CA MET A 59 -0.12 5.22 -17.81
C MET A 59 0.40 4.39 -18.99
N MET A 60 1.10 3.30 -18.73
CA MET A 60 1.69 2.46 -19.77
C MET A 60 0.63 1.70 -20.58
N MET A 61 -0.48 1.31 -19.97
CA MET A 61 -1.60 0.65 -20.64
C MET A 61 -2.53 1.63 -21.37
N GLY A 62 -2.39 2.93 -21.14
CA GLY A 62 -3.28 3.94 -21.71
C GLY A 62 -4.73 3.76 -21.25
N VAL A 63 -4.96 3.46 -19.96
CA VAL A 63 -6.30 3.20 -19.41
C VAL A 63 -6.71 4.25 -18.39
N GLY A 64 -8.00 4.56 -18.36
CA GLY A 64 -8.61 5.47 -17.40
C GLY A 64 -8.98 4.78 -16.08
N TYR A 65 -10.25 4.88 -15.70
CA TYR A 65 -10.79 4.19 -14.52
C TYR A 65 -11.21 2.76 -14.85
N PRO A 66 -11.08 1.81 -13.91
CA PRO A 66 -11.57 0.45 -14.11
C PRO A 66 -13.09 0.40 -14.07
N GLU A 67 -13.69 -0.54 -14.81
CA GLU A 67 -15.13 -0.82 -14.78
C GLU A 67 -15.51 -1.65 -13.56
N LYS A 68 -14.58 -2.47 -13.06
CA LYS A 68 -14.79 -3.35 -11.93
C LYS A 68 -13.50 -3.51 -11.15
N VAL A 69 -13.62 -3.52 -9.83
CA VAL A 69 -12.52 -3.86 -8.91
C VAL A 69 -12.96 -5.03 -8.06
N THR A 70 -12.09 -6.03 -7.97
CA THR A 70 -12.23 -7.15 -7.03
C THR A 70 -11.05 -7.09 -6.06
N ALA A 71 -11.33 -7.18 -4.78
CA ALA A 71 -10.32 -7.10 -3.74
C ALA A 71 -10.52 -8.19 -2.70
N GLN A 72 -9.42 -8.70 -2.19
CA GLN A 72 -9.42 -9.53 -1.00
C GLN A 72 -8.19 -9.19 -0.17
N GLY A 73 -8.32 -9.29 1.14
CA GLY A 73 -7.21 -9.01 2.03
C GLY A 73 -7.47 -9.48 3.44
N SER A 74 -6.40 -9.57 4.20
CA SER A 74 -6.45 -9.99 5.59
C SER A 74 -5.16 -9.62 6.31
N ARG A 75 -5.17 -9.79 7.63
CA ARG A 75 -3.98 -9.73 8.47
C ARG A 75 -3.47 -11.16 8.67
N GLN A 76 -2.42 -11.51 7.94
CA GLN A 76 -1.83 -12.84 7.99
C GLN A 76 -0.50 -12.88 8.75
N PHE A 77 0.28 -11.83 8.61
CA PHE A 77 1.63 -11.76 9.14
C PHE A 77 1.69 -11.06 10.51
N PHE A 78 1.15 -9.86 10.61
CA PHE A 78 1.16 -9.06 11.85
C PHE A 78 -0.14 -9.23 12.65
N ARG A 79 -0.46 -10.47 13.06
CA ARG A 79 -1.72 -10.79 13.73
C ARG A 79 -1.82 -10.25 15.15
N ASP A 80 -0.71 -10.12 15.84
CA ASP A 80 -0.64 -9.85 17.28
C ASP A 80 -0.17 -8.43 17.61
N ASP A 81 -0.24 -7.49 16.65
CA ASP A 81 0.07 -6.10 16.89
C ASP A 81 -1.16 -5.19 16.84
N ASP A 82 -0.95 -3.88 17.03
CA ASP A 82 -2.03 -2.91 17.05
C ASP A 82 -2.41 -2.36 15.67
N TRP A 83 -1.73 -2.78 14.62
CA TRP A 83 -2.05 -2.34 13.27
C TRP A 83 -3.38 -2.90 12.81
N GLU A 84 -4.16 -2.10 12.13
CA GLU A 84 -5.53 -2.42 11.76
C GLU A 84 -5.65 -2.81 10.29
N MET A 85 -4.74 -2.29 9.45
CA MET A 85 -4.74 -2.51 8.01
C MET A 85 -4.28 -3.92 7.63
N TYR A 86 -4.73 -4.38 6.49
CA TYR A 86 -4.30 -5.64 5.93
C TYR A 86 -2.83 -5.61 5.52
N ASP A 87 -2.11 -6.66 5.85
CA ASP A 87 -0.71 -6.89 5.46
C ASP A 87 -0.58 -7.80 4.23
N THR A 88 -1.69 -8.44 3.85
CA THR A 88 -1.82 -9.29 2.68
C THR A 88 -3.07 -8.85 1.93
N LEU A 89 -2.90 -8.31 0.73
CA LEU A 89 -3.98 -7.71 -0.05
C LEU A 89 -3.75 -7.95 -1.54
N ASP A 90 -4.76 -8.45 -2.22
CA ASP A 90 -4.78 -8.66 -3.66
C ASP A 90 -5.92 -7.88 -4.30
N LEU A 91 -5.64 -7.23 -5.43
CA LEU A 91 -6.59 -6.49 -6.23
C LEU A 91 -6.57 -6.99 -7.67
N VAL A 92 -7.73 -7.00 -8.29
CA VAL A 92 -7.87 -7.15 -9.74
C VAL A 92 -8.74 -6.00 -10.25
N LEU A 93 -8.19 -5.18 -11.13
CA LEU A 93 -8.86 -4.06 -11.77
C LEU A 93 -9.16 -4.46 -13.22
N HIS A 94 -10.42 -4.40 -13.60
CA HIS A 94 -10.89 -4.75 -14.94
C HIS A 94 -11.18 -3.48 -15.74
N TYR A 95 -10.69 -3.44 -16.97
CA TYR A 95 -10.83 -2.31 -17.89
C TYR A 95 -11.52 -2.72 -19.17
N PRO A 96 -12.08 -1.76 -19.94
CA PRO A 96 -12.65 -2.03 -21.25
C PRO A 96 -11.69 -2.79 -22.17
N GLY A 97 -12.26 -3.66 -23.00
CA GLY A 97 -11.46 -4.47 -23.92
C GLY A 97 -10.73 -5.65 -23.29
N GLY A 98 -11.13 -6.06 -22.08
CA GLY A 98 -10.60 -7.25 -21.41
C GLY A 98 -9.21 -7.07 -20.79
N ARG A 99 -8.71 -5.83 -20.73
CA ARG A 99 -7.44 -5.53 -20.06
C ARG A 99 -7.60 -5.60 -18.54
N THR A 100 -6.58 -6.07 -17.86
CA THR A 100 -6.60 -6.19 -16.39
C THR A 100 -5.29 -5.71 -15.79
N ILE A 101 -5.36 -5.15 -14.60
CA ILE A 101 -4.22 -4.95 -13.71
C ILE A 101 -4.45 -5.78 -12.46
N THR A 102 -3.48 -6.61 -12.09
CA THR A 102 -3.47 -7.33 -10.81
C THR A 102 -2.38 -6.73 -9.94
N TRP A 103 -2.73 -6.36 -8.73
CA TRP A 103 -1.77 -5.90 -7.74
C TRP A 103 -1.73 -6.86 -6.56
N ASN A 104 -0.52 -7.28 -6.18
CA ASN A 104 -0.27 -8.13 -5.02
C ASN A 104 0.49 -7.33 -3.96
N GLY A 105 -0.18 -6.98 -2.89
CA GLY A 105 0.35 -6.23 -1.76
C GLY A 105 0.76 -7.14 -0.61
N HIS A 106 1.92 -7.77 -0.74
CA HIS A 106 2.48 -8.71 0.24
C HIS A 106 3.82 -8.17 0.76
N SER A 107 3.89 -6.90 1.12
CA SER A 107 5.14 -6.22 1.49
C SER A 107 5.80 -6.74 2.77
N CYS A 108 5.10 -7.52 3.57
CA CYS A 108 5.69 -8.25 4.70
C CYS A 108 6.44 -9.53 4.27
N ASN A 109 6.36 -9.91 2.98
CA ASN A 109 7.07 -11.07 2.43
C ASN A 109 8.20 -10.60 1.52
N ALA A 110 9.44 -10.96 1.84
CA ALA A 110 10.65 -10.54 1.11
C ALA A 110 10.89 -11.31 -0.20
N MET A 111 9.94 -12.09 -0.69
CA MET A 111 10.10 -12.84 -1.93
C MET A 111 10.19 -11.90 -3.14
N ARG A 112 11.31 -11.97 -3.86
CA ARG A 112 11.52 -11.23 -5.09
C ARG A 112 10.91 -11.95 -6.29
N ARG A 113 10.31 -11.17 -7.19
CA ARG A 113 9.85 -11.66 -8.49
C ARG A 113 10.73 -11.06 -9.59
N PHE A 114 11.27 -11.91 -10.46
CA PHE A 114 12.19 -11.48 -11.53
C PHE A 114 13.37 -10.65 -11.01
N GLY A 115 13.92 -11.02 -9.85
CA GLY A 115 15.01 -10.30 -9.20
C GLY A 115 14.64 -8.96 -8.53
N ARG A 116 13.37 -8.56 -8.58
CA ARG A 116 12.87 -7.26 -8.09
C ARG A 116 11.97 -7.46 -6.87
N ASP A 117 12.03 -6.53 -5.94
CA ASP A 117 11.20 -6.52 -4.73
C ASP A 117 9.85 -5.81 -4.97
N ARG A 118 9.78 -4.94 -5.99
CA ARG A 118 8.58 -4.23 -6.43
C ARG A 118 8.72 -3.79 -7.88
N GLY A 119 7.61 -3.42 -8.49
CA GLY A 119 7.57 -2.91 -9.86
C GLY A 119 6.31 -3.35 -10.60
N VAL A 120 6.31 -3.13 -11.89
CA VAL A 120 5.22 -3.44 -12.81
C VAL A 120 5.71 -4.44 -13.86
N LEU A 121 5.00 -5.54 -14.01
CA LEU A 121 5.15 -6.48 -15.11
C LEU A 121 4.04 -6.25 -16.13
N LEU A 122 4.42 -5.90 -17.35
CA LEU A 122 3.52 -5.74 -18.48
C LEU A 122 3.56 -7.00 -19.36
N LEU A 123 2.39 -7.54 -19.66
CA LEU A 123 2.22 -8.68 -20.54
C LEU A 123 1.40 -8.25 -21.75
N GLY A 124 2.05 -8.04 -22.86
CA GLY A 124 1.42 -7.60 -24.11
C GLY A 124 1.46 -8.68 -25.20
N THR A 125 0.69 -8.48 -26.26
CA THR A 125 0.63 -9.41 -27.41
C THR A 125 1.91 -9.41 -28.25
N ALA A 126 2.71 -8.36 -28.18
CA ALA A 126 3.97 -8.22 -28.90
C ALA A 126 5.21 -8.50 -28.03
N GLY A 127 5.04 -8.69 -26.74
CA GLY A 127 6.13 -8.93 -25.82
C GLY A 127 5.77 -8.57 -24.39
N SER A 128 6.74 -8.63 -23.50
CA SER A 128 6.60 -8.30 -22.09
C SER A 128 7.66 -7.29 -21.67
N ALA A 129 7.36 -6.50 -20.66
CA ALA A 129 8.33 -5.60 -20.05
C ALA A 129 8.18 -5.60 -18.54
N ILE A 130 9.27 -5.43 -17.84
CA ILE A 130 9.28 -5.20 -16.40
C ILE A 130 9.84 -3.81 -16.12
N VAL A 131 9.16 -3.07 -15.25
CA VAL A 131 9.50 -1.67 -14.95
C VAL A 131 9.55 -1.48 -13.44
N ASP A 132 10.59 -0.85 -12.97
CA ASP A 132 10.71 -0.36 -11.59
C ASP A 132 11.41 1.02 -11.57
N ARG A 133 11.73 1.53 -10.36
CA ARG A 133 12.44 2.80 -10.19
C ARG A 133 13.89 2.83 -10.73
N ASN A 134 14.45 1.67 -11.07
CA ASN A 134 15.82 1.55 -11.60
C ASN A 134 15.85 1.46 -13.13
N GLY A 135 14.69 1.36 -13.77
CA GLY A 135 14.57 1.29 -15.21
C GLY A 135 13.59 0.20 -15.67
N TYR A 136 13.79 -0.22 -16.92
CA TYR A 136 12.95 -1.24 -17.54
C TYR A 136 13.79 -2.28 -18.30
N GLU A 137 13.19 -3.41 -18.52
CA GLU A 137 13.76 -4.56 -19.23
C GLU A 137 12.70 -5.25 -20.08
#